data_051438084d8c016c169cbd4058311391
#
_entry.id   051438084d8c016c169cbd4058311391
#
_cell.length_a   1.000
_cell.length_b   1.000
_cell.length_c   1.000
_cell.angle_alpha   90.00
_cell.angle_beta   90.00
_cell.angle_gamma   90.00
#
_symmetry.space_group_name_H-M   'P 1'
#
loop_
_entity.id
_entity.type
_entity.pdbx_description
1 polymer ?
#
loop_
_entity_poly.entity_id
_entity_poly.type
_entity_poly.pdbx_seq_one_letter_code
_entity_poly.pdbx_strand_id
1 'polypeptide(L)'
;DTTANADTTDGSDLSGTVTLAGSTSMEKLANAMNEAFMEKYPNVSATAEFTGSSAGIESLTAGSVDIGDASRALSDDEKSQGVVENIVAIDGIAVITDTANTVTDIKSEDLAKVYTGEITNWKDLGGPDEQIVVIGREAGSGTRDAFEELMDVKDSCKYAQELDSTGAVLAKVAATPGAVGYVSLDVLDDTVNGLKINSVEPTEDNILAGDYVLQRPFVMATKGEISEQSKQVQAMSLIHITEPTRP
;
A
#
# COMPACT_ATOMS: atom_id res chain seq x y z
N ASP A 1 30.43 -42.37 4.28
CA ASP A 1 29.33 -42.11 3.35
C ASP A 1 28.08 -41.70 4.15
N THR A 2 27.92 -40.42 4.36
CA THR A 2 26.70 -39.85 4.92
C THR A 2 26.08 -39.00 3.83
N THR A 3 25.22 -39.59 3.04
CA THR A 3 24.33 -38.92 2.09
C THR A 3 23.31 -38.17 2.92
N ALA A 4 23.44 -36.82 2.94
CA ALA A 4 22.38 -35.92 3.37
C ALA A 4 21.23 -36.08 2.36
N ASN A 5 20.16 -36.72 2.80
CA ASN A 5 18.89 -36.76 2.09
C ASN A 5 18.31 -35.32 2.17
N ALA A 6 18.40 -34.60 1.08
CA ALA A 6 17.56 -33.42 0.90
C ALA A 6 16.12 -33.94 0.74
N ASP A 7 15.34 -33.80 1.80
CA ASP A 7 13.91 -34.09 1.80
C ASP A 7 13.21 -33.05 0.91
N THR A 8 13.15 -33.37 -0.38
CA THR A 8 12.25 -32.70 -1.32
C THR A 8 10.85 -33.22 -1.05
N THR A 9 10.21 -32.75 0.03
CA THR A 9 8.78 -32.92 0.20
C THR A 9 8.13 -32.18 -0.96
N ASP A 10 7.62 -32.95 -1.91
CA ASP A 10 6.68 -32.51 -2.93
C ASP A 10 5.54 -31.76 -2.19
N GLY A 11 5.40 -30.44 -2.45
CA GLY A 11 4.48 -29.58 -1.70
C GLY A 11 2.99 -29.88 -1.90
N SER A 12 2.66 -30.99 -2.55
CA SER A 12 1.27 -31.43 -2.85
C SER A 12 0.45 -31.77 -1.60
N ASP A 13 1.09 -32.02 -0.45
CA ASP A 13 0.40 -32.41 0.80
C ASP A 13 0.15 -31.24 1.77
N LEU A 14 0.49 -29.99 1.39
CA LEU A 14 0.24 -28.84 2.24
C LEU A 14 -1.27 -28.57 2.34
N SER A 15 -1.78 -28.50 3.57
CA SER A 15 -3.22 -28.28 3.84
C SER A 15 -3.40 -27.39 5.06
N GLY A 16 -4.53 -26.67 5.13
CA GLY A 16 -4.87 -25.80 6.26
C GLY A 16 -5.30 -24.42 5.80
N THR A 17 -5.16 -23.42 6.66
CA THR A 17 -5.57 -22.04 6.39
C THR A 17 -4.42 -21.07 6.58
N VAL A 18 -4.41 -19.97 5.80
CA VAL A 18 -3.62 -18.76 6.02
C VAL A 18 -4.57 -17.57 6.02
N THR A 19 -4.49 -16.76 7.04
CA THR A 19 -5.34 -15.59 7.22
C THR A 19 -4.49 -14.31 7.17
N LEU A 20 -4.94 -13.36 6.37
CA LEU A 20 -4.29 -12.06 6.21
C LEU A 20 -5.27 -10.96 6.61
N ALA A 21 -4.77 -9.86 7.18
CA ALA A 21 -5.55 -8.65 7.38
C ALA A 21 -4.66 -7.41 7.20
N GLY A 22 -5.23 -6.33 6.67
CA GLY A 22 -4.51 -5.07 6.65
C GLY A 22 -4.83 -4.10 5.54
N SER A 23 -3.81 -3.61 4.87
CA SER A 23 -3.87 -2.48 3.95
C SER A 23 -4.80 -2.67 2.77
N THR A 24 -5.72 -1.72 2.57
CA THR A 24 -6.59 -1.67 1.38
C THR A 24 -5.80 -1.40 0.08
N SER A 25 -4.60 -0.80 0.17
CA SER A 25 -3.71 -0.61 -0.98
C SER A 25 -3.03 -1.89 -1.43
N MET A 26 -3.00 -2.92 -0.59
CA MET A 26 -2.43 -4.23 -0.93
C MET A 26 -3.47 -5.23 -1.43
N GLU A 27 -4.73 -4.84 -1.57
CA GLU A 27 -5.84 -5.73 -1.91
C GLU A 27 -5.58 -6.53 -3.19
N LYS A 28 -5.15 -5.87 -4.28
CA LYS A 28 -4.86 -6.55 -5.55
C LYS A 28 -3.70 -7.53 -5.40
N LEU A 29 -2.61 -7.10 -4.76
CA LEU A 29 -1.42 -7.94 -4.55
C LEU A 29 -1.75 -9.15 -3.67
N ALA A 30 -2.40 -8.93 -2.51
CA ALA A 30 -2.72 -10.00 -1.57
C ALA A 30 -3.70 -11.01 -2.18
N ASN A 31 -4.71 -10.55 -2.93
CA ASN A 31 -5.64 -11.45 -3.63
C ASN A 31 -4.93 -12.26 -4.71
N ALA A 32 -4.07 -11.64 -5.54
CA ALA A 32 -3.30 -12.36 -6.55
C ALA A 32 -2.35 -13.41 -5.92
N MET A 33 -1.71 -13.08 -4.82
CA MET A 33 -0.87 -14.02 -4.08
C MET A 33 -1.68 -15.17 -3.48
N ASN A 34 -2.86 -14.89 -2.91
CA ASN A 34 -3.76 -15.91 -2.37
C ASN A 34 -4.24 -16.87 -3.48
N GLU A 35 -4.62 -16.33 -4.64
CA GLU A 35 -5.05 -17.14 -5.80
C GLU A 35 -3.91 -18.05 -6.28
N ALA A 36 -2.72 -17.51 -6.53
CA ALA A 36 -1.55 -18.27 -6.94
C ALA A 36 -1.16 -19.34 -5.90
N PHE A 37 -1.28 -19.00 -4.61
CA PHE A 37 -0.99 -19.93 -3.52
C PHE A 37 -2.00 -21.09 -3.48
N MET A 38 -3.29 -20.83 -3.58
CA MET A 38 -4.32 -21.87 -3.61
C MET A 38 -4.30 -22.70 -4.89
N GLU A 39 -3.89 -22.12 -6.03
CA GLU A 39 -3.66 -22.89 -7.26
C GLU A 39 -2.52 -23.89 -7.10
N LYS A 40 -1.42 -23.45 -6.48
CA LYS A 40 -0.26 -24.31 -6.22
C LYS A 40 -0.51 -25.35 -5.13
N TYR A 41 -1.31 -25.01 -4.11
CA TYR A 41 -1.63 -25.87 -2.96
C TYR A 41 -3.16 -25.99 -2.77
N PRO A 42 -3.84 -26.86 -3.53
CA PRO A 42 -5.31 -26.91 -3.56
C PRO A 42 -6.00 -27.28 -2.25
N ASN A 43 -5.26 -27.82 -1.28
CA ASN A 43 -5.77 -28.18 0.04
C ASN A 43 -5.56 -27.06 1.09
N VAL A 44 -5.03 -25.91 0.68
CA VAL A 44 -4.89 -24.72 1.53
C VAL A 44 -5.95 -23.70 1.18
N SER A 45 -6.54 -23.05 2.20
CA SER A 45 -7.41 -21.91 2.05
C SER A 45 -6.66 -20.65 2.50
N ALA A 46 -6.57 -19.64 1.66
CA ALA A 46 -6.01 -18.33 1.99
C ALA A 46 -7.12 -17.26 1.91
N THR A 47 -7.24 -16.45 2.95
CA THR A 47 -8.26 -15.38 3.04
C THR A 47 -7.61 -14.08 3.50
N ALA A 48 -8.10 -12.95 2.99
CA ALA A 48 -7.61 -11.63 3.36
C ALA A 48 -8.79 -10.68 3.68
N GLU A 49 -8.59 -9.83 4.69
CA GLU A 49 -9.48 -8.75 5.07
C GLU A 49 -8.76 -7.41 4.96
N PHE A 50 -9.39 -6.41 4.36
CA PHE A 50 -8.76 -5.12 4.06
C PHE A 50 -9.36 -4.01 4.94
N THR A 51 -8.76 -3.83 6.12
CA THR A 51 -9.25 -2.97 7.21
C THR A 51 -8.29 -1.83 7.58
N GLY A 52 -7.22 -1.65 6.80
CA GLY A 52 -6.15 -0.68 7.06
C GLY A 52 -4.93 -1.31 7.73
N SER A 53 -3.75 -0.69 7.49
CA SER A 53 -2.45 -1.24 7.91
C SER A 53 -2.34 -1.42 9.42
N SER A 54 -2.72 -0.42 10.21
CA SER A 54 -2.62 -0.51 11.67
C SER A 54 -3.53 -1.59 12.23
N ALA A 55 -4.78 -1.72 11.74
CA ALA A 55 -5.71 -2.76 12.16
C ALA A 55 -5.19 -4.17 11.79
N GLY A 56 -4.53 -4.33 10.63
CA GLY A 56 -3.89 -5.57 10.22
C GLY A 56 -2.75 -5.98 11.17
N ILE A 57 -1.86 -5.04 11.51
CA ILE A 57 -0.76 -5.30 12.44
C ILE A 57 -1.27 -5.57 13.87
N GLU A 58 -2.32 -4.88 14.31
CA GLU A 58 -2.97 -5.18 15.59
C GLU A 58 -3.56 -6.58 15.61
N SER A 59 -4.24 -7.00 14.54
CA SER A 59 -4.81 -8.34 14.39
C SER A 59 -3.73 -9.43 14.42
N LEU A 60 -2.58 -9.19 13.74
CA LEU A 60 -1.42 -10.05 13.79
C LEU A 60 -0.84 -10.15 15.21
N THR A 61 -0.67 -9.02 15.87
CA THR A 61 -0.11 -8.97 17.24
C THR A 61 -1.00 -9.71 18.24
N ALA A 62 -2.32 -9.58 18.07
CA ALA A 62 -3.32 -10.30 18.88
C ALA A 62 -3.40 -11.81 18.54
N GLY A 63 -2.77 -12.26 17.45
CA GLY A 63 -2.82 -13.65 16.98
C GLY A 63 -4.14 -14.02 16.31
N SER A 64 -4.91 -13.04 15.83
CA SER A 64 -6.18 -13.25 15.11
C SER A 64 -5.97 -13.58 13.64
N VAL A 65 -4.83 -13.20 13.08
CA VAL A 65 -4.43 -13.52 11.71
C VAL A 65 -2.97 -14.00 11.71
N ASP A 66 -2.57 -14.67 10.63
CA ASP A 66 -1.22 -15.19 10.43
C ASP A 66 -0.27 -14.14 9.85
N ILE A 67 -0.80 -13.23 9.02
CA ILE A 67 -0.05 -12.18 8.31
C ILE A 67 -0.77 -10.85 8.46
N GLY A 68 0.00 -9.80 8.78
CA GLY A 68 -0.47 -8.42 8.79
C GLY A 68 0.06 -7.65 7.58
N ASP A 69 -0.84 -7.13 6.74
CA ASP A 69 -0.48 -6.38 5.54
C ASP A 69 -0.37 -4.89 5.84
N ALA A 70 0.80 -4.31 5.61
CA ALA A 70 1.03 -2.89 5.80
C ALA A 70 1.61 -2.23 4.54
N SER A 71 1.06 -1.10 4.17
CA SER A 71 1.54 -0.27 3.05
C SER A 71 2.41 0.90 3.54
N ARG A 72 3.24 0.61 4.52
CA ARG A 72 4.28 1.46 5.12
C ARG A 72 5.31 0.59 5.83
N ALA A 73 6.44 1.14 6.18
CA ALA A 73 7.35 0.50 7.11
C ALA A 73 6.67 0.29 8.48
N LEU A 74 7.09 -0.73 9.20
CA LEU A 74 6.64 -0.95 10.57
C LEU A 74 7.25 0.10 11.50
N SER A 75 6.46 0.57 12.45
CA SER A 75 6.95 1.45 13.52
C SER A 75 7.88 0.70 14.48
N ASP A 76 8.70 1.44 15.23
CA ASP A 76 9.56 0.86 16.25
C ASP A 76 8.76 0.15 17.35
N ASP A 77 7.59 0.67 17.68
CA ASP A 77 6.68 0.04 18.66
C ASP A 77 6.17 -1.31 18.17
N GLU A 78 5.77 -1.42 16.88
CA GLU A 78 5.35 -2.68 16.27
C GLU A 78 6.50 -3.70 16.23
N LYS A 79 7.68 -3.28 15.84
CA LYS A 79 8.91 -4.11 15.85
C LYS A 79 9.27 -4.57 17.27
N SER A 80 9.11 -3.71 18.26
CA SER A 80 9.39 -4.05 19.69
C SER A 80 8.45 -5.12 20.23
N GLN A 81 7.27 -5.30 19.64
CA GLN A 81 6.29 -6.34 19.97
C GLN A 81 6.59 -7.69 19.28
N GLY A 82 7.74 -7.80 18.59
CA GLY A 82 8.17 -9.01 17.89
C GLY A 82 7.54 -9.17 16.51
N VAL A 83 7.00 -8.10 15.94
CA VAL A 83 6.54 -8.09 14.54
C VAL A 83 7.74 -7.94 13.61
N VAL A 84 7.84 -8.82 12.64
CA VAL A 84 8.93 -8.86 11.64
C VAL A 84 8.42 -8.32 10.31
N GLU A 85 9.20 -7.43 9.71
CA GLU A 85 8.91 -6.75 8.46
C GLU A 85 9.43 -7.59 7.28
N ASN A 86 8.51 -8.11 6.47
CA ASN A 86 8.86 -8.82 5.23
C ASN A 86 8.39 -7.94 4.06
N ILE A 87 9.33 -7.23 3.41
CA ILE A 87 9.02 -6.37 2.27
C ILE A 87 8.78 -7.26 1.05
N VAL A 88 7.60 -7.16 0.46
CA VAL A 88 7.18 -7.95 -0.71
C VAL A 88 7.16 -7.15 -2.01
N ALA A 89 7.02 -5.84 -1.93
CA ALA A 89 7.08 -4.93 -3.08
C ALA A 89 7.43 -3.51 -2.64
N ILE A 90 7.80 -2.67 -3.61
CA ILE A 90 7.85 -1.21 -3.46
C ILE A 90 6.73 -0.62 -4.29
N ASP A 91 5.90 0.22 -3.68
CA ASP A 91 4.76 0.88 -4.31
C ASP A 91 4.97 2.39 -4.38
N GLY A 92 4.37 3.03 -5.39
CA GLY A 92 4.29 4.48 -5.51
C GLY A 92 2.97 5.01 -4.95
N ILE A 93 3.01 6.13 -4.23
CA ILE A 93 1.82 6.87 -3.86
C ILE A 93 1.55 7.91 -4.94
N ALA A 94 0.55 7.66 -5.80
CA ALA A 94 0.13 8.59 -6.82
C ALA A 94 -0.75 9.69 -6.20
N VAL A 95 -0.38 10.95 -6.44
CA VAL A 95 -1.24 12.10 -6.13
C VAL A 95 -2.20 12.31 -7.30
N ILE A 96 -3.48 12.38 -7.00
CA ILE A 96 -4.54 12.37 -8.01
C ILE A 96 -5.45 13.59 -7.89
N THR A 97 -5.95 14.06 -9.04
CA THR A 97 -6.98 15.13 -9.14
C THR A 97 -8.12 14.66 -10.02
N ASP A 98 -9.26 15.36 -9.95
CA ASP A 98 -10.32 15.18 -10.94
C ASP A 98 -9.84 15.53 -12.36
N THR A 99 -10.49 14.96 -13.38
CA THR A 99 -10.06 15.08 -14.79
C THR A 99 -10.22 16.47 -15.39
N ALA A 100 -10.99 17.37 -14.75
CA ALA A 100 -11.14 18.75 -15.21
C ALA A 100 -9.99 19.67 -14.76
N ASN A 101 -9.20 19.20 -13.79
CA ASN A 101 -8.04 19.95 -13.31
C ASN A 101 -6.94 19.97 -14.39
N THR A 102 -6.40 21.16 -14.67
CA THR A 102 -5.36 21.37 -15.70
C THR A 102 -3.93 21.37 -15.15
N VAL A 103 -3.77 21.30 -13.83
CA VAL A 103 -2.45 21.14 -13.20
C VAL A 103 -1.97 19.70 -13.46
N THR A 104 -0.79 19.54 -14.03
CA THR A 104 -0.20 18.25 -14.37
C THR A 104 1.08 17.94 -13.60
N ASP A 105 1.68 18.96 -12.97
CA ASP A 105 2.92 18.85 -12.20
C ASP A 105 2.83 19.77 -10.98
N ILE A 106 3.32 19.27 -9.83
CA ILE A 106 3.37 20.03 -8.59
C ILE A 106 4.70 19.79 -7.89
N LYS A 107 5.25 20.83 -7.30
CA LYS A 107 6.43 20.66 -6.44
C LYS A 107 6.01 20.06 -5.11
N SER A 108 6.84 19.19 -4.55
CA SER A 108 6.58 18.58 -3.24
C SER A 108 6.34 19.63 -2.15
N GLU A 109 7.09 20.73 -2.15
CA GLU A 109 6.89 21.84 -1.22
C GLU A 109 5.50 22.48 -1.32
N ASP A 110 4.97 22.66 -2.54
CA ASP A 110 3.65 23.25 -2.77
C ASP A 110 2.54 22.22 -2.47
N LEU A 111 2.78 20.93 -2.75
CA LEU A 111 1.88 19.86 -2.32
C LEU A 111 1.74 19.82 -0.80
N ALA A 112 2.83 19.94 -0.05
CA ALA A 112 2.79 20.04 1.41
C ALA A 112 1.92 21.23 1.87
N LYS A 113 2.04 22.41 1.24
CA LYS A 113 1.22 23.58 1.54
C LYS A 113 -0.26 23.38 1.21
N VAL A 114 -0.58 22.60 0.17
CA VAL A 114 -1.97 22.21 -0.14
C VAL A 114 -2.54 21.38 1.01
N TYR A 115 -1.81 20.35 1.45
CA TYR A 115 -2.30 19.47 2.52
C TYR A 115 -2.34 20.14 3.89
N THR A 116 -1.47 21.11 4.17
CA THR A 116 -1.51 21.91 5.41
C THR A 116 -2.50 23.08 5.35
N GLY A 117 -3.12 23.32 4.17
CA GLY A 117 -4.12 24.36 3.97
C GLY A 117 -3.56 25.77 3.84
N GLU A 118 -2.28 25.90 3.47
CA GLU A 118 -1.66 27.20 3.13
C GLU A 118 -2.00 27.62 1.70
N ILE A 119 -2.08 26.66 0.76
CA ILE A 119 -2.58 26.85 -0.61
C ILE A 119 -3.95 26.17 -0.68
N THR A 120 -4.98 26.97 -1.02
CA THR A 120 -6.38 26.52 -1.00
C THR A 120 -7.10 26.69 -2.33
N ASN A 121 -6.43 27.21 -3.35
CA ASN A 121 -7.01 27.41 -4.67
C ASN A 121 -6.02 26.96 -5.76
N TRP A 122 -6.49 26.21 -6.74
CA TRP A 122 -5.68 25.70 -7.84
C TRP A 122 -5.04 26.80 -8.70
N LYS A 123 -5.64 28.00 -8.77
CA LYS A 123 -5.05 29.13 -9.52
C LYS A 123 -3.67 29.54 -9.00
N ASP A 124 -3.40 29.32 -7.72
CA ASP A 124 -2.12 29.66 -7.10
C ASP A 124 -1.01 28.70 -7.59
N LEU A 125 -1.42 27.57 -8.22
CA LEU A 125 -0.57 26.56 -8.82
C LEU A 125 -0.66 26.56 -10.37
N GLY A 126 -1.23 27.61 -10.97
CA GLY A 126 -1.39 27.73 -12.42
C GLY A 126 -2.56 26.97 -13.01
N GLY A 127 -3.45 26.46 -12.18
CA GLY A 127 -4.68 25.78 -12.55
C GLY A 127 -5.90 26.69 -12.64
N PRO A 128 -7.11 26.12 -12.67
CA PRO A 128 -8.37 26.86 -12.69
C PRO A 128 -8.59 27.65 -11.39
N ASP A 129 -9.41 28.70 -11.45
CA ASP A 129 -9.86 29.42 -10.23
C ASP A 129 -10.92 28.57 -9.51
N GLU A 130 -10.44 27.56 -8.79
CA GLU A 130 -11.26 26.57 -8.11
C GLU A 130 -10.65 26.22 -6.75
N GLN A 131 -11.51 26.11 -5.74
CA GLN A 131 -11.07 25.75 -4.39
C GLN A 131 -10.57 24.32 -4.34
N ILE A 132 -9.44 24.08 -3.69
CA ILE A 132 -8.89 22.75 -3.48
C ILE A 132 -9.70 22.02 -2.40
N VAL A 133 -10.14 20.81 -2.72
CA VAL A 133 -10.81 19.88 -1.79
C VAL A 133 -9.85 18.74 -1.47
N VAL A 134 -9.25 18.78 -0.29
CA VAL A 134 -8.26 17.79 0.14
C VAL A 134 -8.95 16.53 0.66
N ILE A 135 -8.77 15.42 -0.03
CA ILE A 135 -9.32 14.11 0.33
C ILE A 135 -8.19 13.21 0.79
N GLY A 136 -8.35 12.60 1.95
CA GLY A 136 -7.36 11.70 2.51
C GLY A 136 -7.98 10.41 3.02
N ARG A 137 -7.15 9.70 3.77
CA ARG A 137 -7.49 8.42 4.40
C ARG A 137 -7.70 8.63 5.90
N GLU A 138 -8.43 7.72 6.49
CA GLU A 138 -8.63 7.60 7.93
C GLU A 138 -7.32 7.38 8.70
N ALA A 139 -7.33 7.64 10.00
CA ALA A 139 -6.23 7.26 10.89
C ALA A 139 -6.01 5.73 10.86
N GLY A 140 -4.74 5.30 10.86
CA GLY A 140 -4.37 3.89 10.76
C GLY A 140 -4.21 3.38 9.33
N SER A 141 -4.49 4.22 8.32
CA SER A 141 -4.14 3.92 6.94
C SER A 141 -2.63 4.02 6.73
N GLY A 142 -1.99 2.93 6.29
CA GLY A 142 -0.56 2.94 5.96
C GLY A 142 -0.22 3.87 4.80
N THR A 143 -1.17 4.11 3.87
CA THR A 143 -0.98 5.08 2.78
C THR A 143 -0.94 6.51 3.31
N ARG A 144 -1.81 6.85 4.26
CA ARG A 144 -1.77 8.14 4.95
C ARG A 144 -0.48 8.32 5.72
N ASP A 145 -0.12 7.33 6.55
CA ASP A 145 1.09 7.39 7.37
C ASP A 145 2.34 7.59 6.50
N ALA A 146 2.49 6.82 5.42
CA ALA A 146 3.61 6.95 4.50
C ALA A 146 3.60 8.29 3.75
N PHE A 147 2.45 8.75 3.26
CA PHE A 147 2.32 10.02 2.58
C PHE A 147 2.71 11.20 3.49
N GLU A 148 2.13 11.24 4.70
CA GLU A 148 2.38 12.31 5.65
C GLU A 148 3.84 12.34 6.13
N GLU A 149 4.48 11.17 6.27
CA GLU A 149 5.90 11.05 6.62
C GLU A 149 6.80 11.52 5.47
N LEU A 150 6.56 11.03 4.24
CA LEU A 150 7.36 11.40 3.06
C LEU A 150 7.25 12.88 2.71
N MET A 151 6.11 13.50 3.00
CA MET A 151 5.85 14.92 2.77
C MET A 151 6.23 15.81 3.94
N ASP A 152 6.65 15.24 5.08
CA ASP A 152 6.96 15.96 6.32
C ASP A 152 5.77 16.82 6.82
N VAL A 153 4.56 16.27 6.72
CA VAL A 153 3.30 16.96 7.12
C VAL A 153 2.51 16.18 8.16
N LYS A 154 3.15 15.26 8.87
CA LYS A 154 2.50 14.41 9.87
C LYS A 154 1.74 15.26 10.89
N ASP A 155 0.50 14.86 11.17
CA ASP A 155 -0.42 15.53 12.09
C ASP A 155 -0.77 16.98 11.72
N SER A 156 -0.37 17.46 10.53
CA SER A 156 -0.60 18.84 10.06
C SER A 156 -1.58 18.94 8.92
N CYS A 157 -1.97 17.82 8.33
CA CYS A 157 -2.89 17.78 7.20
C CYS A 157 -4.31 18.24 7.58
N LYS A 158 -4.92 19.00 6.67
CA LYS A 158 -6.29 19.51 6.80
C LYS A 158 -7.20 18.87 5.75
N TYR A 159 -7.62 17.65 6.02
CA TYR A 159 -8.53 16.93 5.15
C TYR A 159 -9.94 17.50 5.21
N ALA A 160 -10.54 17.73 4.04
CA ALA A 160 -11.96 18.03 3.92
C ALA A 160 -12.81 16.76 4.14
N GLN A 161 -12.28 15.61 3.75
CA GLN A 161 -12.88 14.30 3.98
C GLN A 161 -11.78 13.24 4.21
N GLU A 162 -12.06 12.31 5.11
CA GLU A 162 -11.26 11.13 5.37
C GLU A 162 -12.07 9.88 5.00
N LEU A 163 -11.47 8.97 4.23
CA LEU A 163 -12.16 7.79 3.70
C LEU A 163 -11.43 6.51 4.12
N ASP A 164 -12.18 5.42 4.21
CA ASP A 164 -11.76 4.15 4.80
C ASP A 164 -11.03 3.19 3.84
N SER A 165 -10.95 3.53 2.55
CA SER A 165 -10.28 2.67 1.58
C SER A 165 -9.64 3.43 0.43
N THR A 166 -8.65 2.80 -0.22
CA THR A 166 -7.97 3.32 -1.40
C THR A 166 -8.96 3.57 -2.55
N GLY A 167 -9.85 2.62 -2.80
CA GLY A 167 -10.88 2.75 -3.84
C GLY A 167 -11.88 3.86 -3.57
N ALA A 168 -12.23 4.10 -2.29
CA ALA A 168 -13.12 5.21 -1.92
C ALA A 168 -12.48 6.58 -2.20
N VAL A 169 -11.17 6.74 -1.95
CA VAL A 169 -10.43 7.96 -2.30
C VAL A 169 -10.45 8.18 -3.81
N LEU A 170 -10.11 7.16 -4.60
CA LEU A 170 -10.13 7.23 -6.06
C LEU A 170 -11.49 7.70 -6.59
N ALA A 171 -12.56 7.01 -6.19
CA ALA A 171 -13.93 7.34 -6.61
C ALA A 171 -14.37 8.75 -6.16
N LYS A 172 -13.97 9.16 -4.96
CA LYS A 172 -14.34 10.47 -4.42
C LYS A 172 -13.64 11.61 -5.15
N VAL A 173 -12.34 11.45 -5.45
CA VAL A 173 -11.60 12.45 -6.24
C VAL A 173 -12.17 12.56 -7.64
N ALA A 174 -12.45 11.44 -8.31
CA ALA A 174 -13.06 11.42 -9.65
C ALA A 174 -14.42 12.15 -9.70
N ALA A 175 -15.19 12.14 -8.61
CA ALA A 175 -16.53 12.70 -8.53
C ALA A 175 -16.59 14.12 -7.94
N THR A 176 -15.46 14.70 -7.52
CA THR A 176 -15.46 15.98 -6.79
C THR A 176 -14.59 17.00 -7.53
N PRO A 177 -15.19 18.03 -8.15
CA PRO A 177 -14.44 19.12 -8.75
C PRO A 177 -13.47 19.79 -7.75
N GLY A 178 -12.26 20.09 -8.22
CA GLY A 178 -11.21 20.69 -7.41
C GLY A 178 -10.56 19.73 -6.39
N ALA A 179 -10.92 18.45 -6.39
CA ALA A 179 -10.36 17.50 -5.45
C ALA A 179 -8.89 17.17 -5.73
N VAL A 180 -8.16 16.95 -4.64
CA VAL A 180 -6.86 16.29 -4.63
C VAL A 180 -6.88 15.16 -3.60
N GLY A 181 -6.25 14.06 -3.92
CA GLY A 181 -6.09 12.90 -3.04
C GLY A 181 -4.83 12.13 -3.34
N TYR A 182 -4.63 11.03 -2.65
CA TYR A 182 -3.52 10.10 -2.90
C TYR A 182 -3.99 8.66 -2.83
N VAL A 183 -3.44 7.84 -3.71
CA VAL A 183 -3.74 6.39 -3.79
C VAL A 183 -2.47 5.60 -4.08
N SER A 184 -2.51 4.28 -3.90
CA SER A 184 -1.49 3.39 -4.44
C SER A 184 -1.49 3.45 -5.97
N LEU A 185 -0.31 3.41 -6.59
CA LEU A 185 -0.17 3.49 -8.05
C LEU A 185 -0.92 2.37 -8.78
N ASP A 186 -1.04 1.20 -8.17
CA ASP A 186 -1.69 0.02 -8.75
C ASP A 186 -3.19 0.21 -9.05
N VAL A 187 -3.84 1.18 -8.39
CA VAL A 187 -5.26 1.51 -8.63
C VAL A 187 -5.47 2.72 -9.53
N LEU A 188 -4.39 3.40 -9.93
CA LEU A 188 -4.50 4.56 -10.82
C LEU A 188 -5.12 4.16 -12.16
N ASP A 189 -6.16 4.88 -12.58
CA ASP A 189 -6.87 4.66 -13.83
C ASP A 189 -7.21 6.00 -14.51
N ASP A 190 -7.91 5.95 -15.65
CA ASP A 190 -8.29 7.11 -16.46
C ASP A 190 -9.47 7.93 -15.92
N THR A 191 -10.03 7.56 -14.77
CA THR A 191 -11.09 8.34 -14.09
C THR A 191 -10.55 9.55 -13.34
N VAL A 192 -9.24 9.62 -13.13
CA VAL A 192 -8.52 10.72 -12.46
C VAL A 192 -7.25 11.07 -13.21
N ASN A 193 -6.67 12.25 -12.93
CA ASN A 193 -5.35 12.62 -13.40
C ASN A 193 -4.30 12.30 -12.32
N GLY A 194 -3.25 11.58 -12.68
CA GLY A 194 -2.05 11.44 -11.84
C GLY A 194 -1.11 12.63 -12.02
N LEU A 195 -0.76 13.31 -10.93
CA LEU A 195 0.17 14.44 -10.98
C LEU A 195 1.62 13.98 -11.00
N LYS A 196 2.45 14.67 -11.78
CA LYS A 196 3.90 14.62 -11.59
C LYS A 196 4.27 15.31 -10.28
N ILE A 197 5.26 14.77 -9.60
CA ILE A 197 5.85 15.41 -8.43
C ILE A 197 7.28 15.79 -8.78
N ASN A 198 7.62 17.09 -8.69
CA ASN A 198 8.92 17.61 -9.10
C ASN A 198 9.30 17.21 -10.53
N SER A 199 8.33 17.22 -11.44
CA SER A 199 8.44 16.83 -12.85
C SER A 199 8.67 15.32 -13.11
N VAL A 200 8.53 14.48 -12.10
CA VAL A 200 8.63 13.01 -12.20
C VAL A 200 7.24 12.39 -12.19
N GLU A 201 6.92 11.57 -13.19
CA GLU A 201 5.64 10.87 -13.30
C GLU A 201 5.55 9.70 -12.30
N PRO A 202 4.36 9.43 -11.72
CA PRO A 202 4.13 8.22 -10.94
C PRO A 202 4.02 7.00 -11.88
N THR A 203 5.15 6.42 -12.24
CA THR A 203 5.25 5.23 -13.09
C THR A 203 6.12 4.17 -12.42
N GLU A 204 5.89 2.91 -12.79
CA GLU A 204 6.70 1.79 -12.30
C GLU A 204 8.19 2.01 -12.57
N ASP A 205 8.55 2.46 -13.78
CA ASP A 205 9.94 2.72 -14.15
C ASP A 205 10.59 3.77 -13.24
N ASN A 206 9.90 4.87 -12.94
CA ASN A 206 10.42 5.93 -12.07
C ASN A 206 10.49 5.49 -10.59
N ILE A 207 9.63 4.58 -10.17
CA ILE A 207 9.68 3.97 -8.84
C ILE A 207 10.87 3.02 -8.75
N LEU A 208 11.06 2.13 -9.72
CA LEU A 208 12.19 1.21 -9.76
C LEU A 208 13.53 1.93 -9.88
N ALA A 209 13.58 3.05 -10.59
CA ALA A 209 14.77 3.91 -10.69
C ALA A 209 15.05 4.69 -9.39
N GLY A 210 14.09 4.81 -8.49
CA GLY A 210 14.20 5.64 -7.28
C GLY A 210 14.01 7.13 -7.51
N ASP A 211 13.53 7.53 -8.70
CA ASP A 211 13.38 8.94 -9.08
C ASP A 211 12.07 9.54 -8.55
N TYR A 212 11.01 8.73 -8.40
CA TYR A 212 9.74 9.18 -7.84
C TYR A 212 9.80 9.21 -6.31
N VAL A 213 9.60 10.38 -5.71
CA VAL A 213 9.86 10.61 -4.27
C VAL A 213 8.83 10.00 -3.33
N LEU A 214 7.60 9.75 -3.80
CA LEU A 214 6.53 9.18 -2.99
C LEU A 214 6.46 7.66 -3.16
N GLN A 215 7.45 6.95 -2.66
CA GLN A 215 7.51 5.48 -2.67
C GLN A 215 7.62 4.91 -1.26
N ARG A 216 7.09 3.72 -1.10
CA ARG A 216 6.96 3.04 0.19
C ARG A 216 7.05 1.53 0.05
N PRO A 217 7.40 0.79 1.11
CA PRO A 217 7.32 -0.65 1.09
C PRO A 217 5.87 -1.14 1.23
N PHE A 218 5.55 -2.23 0.53
CA PHE A 218 4.48 -3.13 0.88
C PHE A 218 5.04 -4.26 1.73
N VAL A 219 4.47 -4.46 2.90
CA VAL A 219 4.96 -5.37 3.93
C VAL A 219 3.91 -6.41 4.24
N MET A 220 4.30 -7.68 4.20
CA MET A 220 3.58 -8.80 4.80
C MET A 220 4.27 -9.14 6.10
N ALA A 221 3.76 -8.62 7.22
CA ALA A 221 4.36 -8.79 8.52
C ALA A 221 3.98 -10.13 9.15
N THR A 222 4.92 -10.70 9.91
CA THR A 222 4.72 -11.91 10.70
C THR A 222 5.09 -11.68 12.17
N LYS A 223 4.54 -12.48 13.07
CA LYS A 223 4.92 -12.45 14.48
C LYS A 223 6.08 -13.41 14.69
N GLY A 224 7.30 -12.89 14.74
CA GLY A 224 8.55 -13.65 14.67
C GLY A 224 8.99 -13.92 13.22
N GLU A 225 10.14 -14.57 13.07
CA GLU A 225 10.75 -14.86 11.77
C GLU A 225 9.89 -15.81 10.92
N ILE A 226 9.96 -15.69 9.59
CA ILE A 226 9.22 -16.58 8.67
C ILE A 226 9.53 -18.05 8.94
N SER A 227 10.78 -18.39 9.27
CA SER A 227 11.21 -19.76 9.59
C SER A 227 10.51 -20.36 10.82
N GLU A 228 9.94 -19.51 11.69
CA GLU A 228 9.23 -19.89 12.90
C GLU A 228 7.71 -20.02 12.67
N GLN A 229 7.22 -19.62 11.49
CA GLN A 229 5.80 -19.64 11.15
C GLN A 229 5.32 -21.04 10.75
N SER A 230 4.01 -21.18 10.57
CA SER A 230 3.43 -22.40 10.01
C SER A 230 4.00 -22.71 8.60
N LYS A 231 3.98 -23.97 8.21
CA LYS A 231 4.47 -24.37 6.87
C LYS A 231 3.70 -23.68 5.75
N GLN A 232 2.44 -23.34 5.97
CA GLN A 232 1.59 -22.61 5.05
C GLN A 232 2.08 -21.17 4.86
N VAL A 233 2.37 -20.46 5.94
CA VAL A 233 2.91 -19.10 5.90
C VAL A 233 4.30 -19.08 5.26
N GLN A 234 5.16 -20.03 5.63
CA GLN A 234 6.48 -20.18 4.98
C GLN A 234 6.37 -20.42 3.48
N ALA A 235 5.45 -21.29 3.05
CA ALA A 235 5.23 -21.59 1.64
C ALA A 235 4.64 -20.37 0.89
N MET A 236 3.74 -19.60 1.51
CA MET A 236 3.18 -18.39 0.92
C MET A 236 4.25 -17.32 0.71
N SER A 237 5.18 -17.15 1.64
CA SER A 237 6.27 -16.19 1.52
C SER A 237 7.18 -16.41 0.31
N LEU A 238 7.15 -17.60 -0.28
CA LEU A 238 7.95 -17.97 -1.46
C LEU A 238 7.21 -17.74 -2.79
N ILE A 239 5.91 -17.46 -2.77
CA ILE A 239 5.11 -17.32 -4.00
C ILE A 239 5.59 -16.13 -4.84
N HIS A 240 5.87 -14.99 -4.23
CA HIS A 240 6.32 -13.77 -4.92
C HIS A 240 7.73 -13.90 -5.56
N ILE A 241 8.54 -14.89 -5.14
CA ILE A 241 9.88 -15.12 -5.69
C ILE A 241 9.81 -15.93 -7.00
N THR A 242 8.78 -16.75 -7.16
CA THR A 242 8.68 -17.72 -8.27
C THR A 242 7.82 -17.23 -9.44
N GLU A 243 6.97 -16.24 -9.23
CA GLU A 243 6.13 -15.65 -10.27
C GLU A 243 6.34 -14.13 -10.30
N PRO A 244 7.16 -13.61 -11.23
CA PRO A 244 7.16 -12.17 -11.49
C PRO A 244 5.76 -11.79 -11.94
N THR A 245 5.16 -10.80 -11.27
CA THR A 245 3.85 -10.23 -11.62
C THR A 245 3.81 -10.02 -13.12
N ARG A 246 2.92 -10.74 -13.82
CA ARG A 246 2.66 -10.47 -15.22
C ARG A 246 1.98 -9.10 -15.32
N PRO A 247 2.43 -8.25 -16.26
CA PRO A 247 1.81 -6.96 -16.51
C PRO A 247 0.35 -7.10 -16.95
#